data_2539c643f410934ffa8f567645c2a7de
#
_entry.id   2539c643f410934ffa8f567645c2a7de
#
_cell.length_a   1.000
_cell.length_b   1.000
_cell.length_c   1.000
_cell.angle_alpha   90.00
_cell.angle_beta   90.00
_cell.angle_gamma   90.00
#
_symmetry.space_group_name_H-M   'P 1'
#
loop_
_entity.id
_entity.type
_entity.pdbx_description
1 polymer ?
#
loop_
_entity_poly.entity_id
_entity_poly.type
_entity_poly.pdbx_seq_one_letter_code
_entity_poly.pdbx_strand_id
1 'polypeptide(L)'
;RGLIKSNSLYAKQAAVESENFRKLLLSFAEDIRVIIIMIADRLCVMKMINHHPNEKYRYDIACEASYLYAPLAHRLGLYSIKSELEDLSLKYTNREIYDQIAHKLNETKRNRDKYIMEFIQPVKQKLEAEGLHFEIKGRTKSIFSIWNKMKKQKADLEDIYDLFAIRVILETPLEQEKAD
;
A
#
# COMPACT_ATOMS: atom_id res chain seq x y z
N ARG A 1 -9.44 4.89 -27.80
CA ARG A 1 -8.02 4.53 -28.10
C ARG A 1 -7.04 5.71 -27.88
N GLY A 2 -7.46 6.99 -27.98
CA GLY A 2 -6.60 8.17 -27.73
C GLY A 2 -6.27 8.42 -26.27
N LEU A 3 -7.21 8.21 -25.35
CA LEU A 3 -7.04 8.43 -23.90
C LEU A 3 -6.03 7.47 -23.27
N ILE A 4 -5.94 6.22 -23.74
CA ILE A 4 -4.98 5.23 -23.22
C ILE A 4 -3.54 5.59 -23.62
N LYS A 5 -3.32 6.14 -24.80
CA LYS A 5 -1.99 6.60 -25.26
C LYS A 5 -1.50 7.85 -24.55
N SER A 6 -2.40 8.82 -24.25
CA SER A 6 -2.02 10.01 -23.50
C SER A 6 -1.66 9.67 -22.05
N ASN A 7 -2.42 8.79 -21.38
CA ASN A 7 -2.11 8.35 -20.02
C ASN A 7 -0.75 7.63 -19.93
N SER A 8 -0.36 6.85 -20.95
CA SER A 8 0.96 6.16 -20.93
C SER A 8 2.14 7.12 -21.16
N LEU A 9 1.93 8.21 -21.91
CA LEU A 9 2.95 9.24 -22.13
C LEU A 9 3.10 10.13 -20.90
N TYR A 10 2.00 10.56 -20.28
CA TYR A 10 2.02 11.31 -19.01
C TYR A 10 2.65 10.48 -17.88
N ALA A 11 2.32 9.20 -17.79
CA ALA A 11 2.92 8.30 -16.81
C ALA A 11 4.44 8.15 -17.02
N LYS A 12 4.92 8.07 -18.27
CA LYS A 12 6.36 8.01 -18.56
C LYS A 12 7.09 9.30 -18.22
N GLN A 13 6.50 10.44 -18.59
CA GLN A 13 7.08 11.77 -18.33
C GLN A 13 7.12 12.07 -16.83
N ALA A 14 6.02 11.81 -16.10
CA ALA A 14 5.95 11.92 -14.65
C ALA A 14 6.94 10.94 -13.95
N ALA A 15 7.15 9.75 -14.49
CA ALA A 15 8.12 8.80 -13.95
C ALA A 15 9.57 9.29 -14.11
N VAL A 16 9.93 9.88 -15.25
CA VAL A 16 11.28 10.45 -15.48
C VAL A 16 11.50 11.69 -14.62
N GLU A 17 10.53 12.59 -14.56
CA GLU A 17 10.59 13.77 -13.70
C GLU A 17 10.67 13.38 -12.22
N SER A 18 9.92 12.36 -11.79
CA SER A 18 9.97 11.84 -10.41
C SER A 18 11.30 11.16 -10.08
N GLU A 19 11.95 10.49 -11.03
CA GLU A 19 13.25 9.87 -10.81
C GLU A 19 14.37 10.91 -10.65
N ASN A 20 14.34 11.96 -11.45
CA ASN A 20 15.26 13.09 -11.33
C ASN A 20 15.00 13.87 -10.04
N PHE A 21 13.76 14.13 -9.69
CA PHE A 21 13.36 14.78 -8.45
C PHE A 21 13.72 13.94 -7.22
N ARG A 22 13.58 12.62 -7.32
CA ARG A 22 13.98 11.66 -6.28
C ARG A 22 15.50 11.67 -6.05
N LYS A 23 16.30 11.71 -7.12
CA LYS A 23 17.75 11.85 -7.05
C LYS A 23 18.15 13.19 -6.43
N LEU A 24 17.48 14.27 -6.81
CA LEU A 24 17.62 15.60 -6.22
C LEU A 24 17.30 15.58 -4.72
N LEU A 25 16.17 15.07 -4.32
CA LEU A 25 15.77 14.96 -2.90
C LEU A 25 16.80 14.16 -2.08
N LEU A 26 17.26 13.03 -2.62
CA LEU A 26 18.27 12.22 -1.95
C LEU A 26 19.65 12.88 -1.88
N SER A 27 19.98 13.75 -2.84
CA SER A 27 21.24 14.50 -2.85
C SER A 27 21.20 15.74 -1.94
N PHE A 28 20.03 16.35 -1.75
CA PHE A 28 19.85 17.53 -0.89
C PHE A 28 19.41 17.20 0.53
N ALA A 29 18.89 16.00 0.77
CA ALA A 29 18.43 15.60 2.09
C ALA A 29 19.62 15.09 2.93
N GLU A 30 20.41 16.02 3.45
CA GLU A 30 21.32 15.74 4.57
C GLU A 30 20.56 15.23 5.80
N ASP A 31 19.23 15.43 5.84
CA ASP A 31 18.38 15.08 6.97
C ASP A 31 17.14 14.29 6.52
N ILE A 32 17.09 13.01 6.86
CA ILE A 32 15.98 12.09 6.61
C ILE A 32 14.64 12.59 7.18
N ARG A 33 14.67 13.43 8.25
CA ARG A 33 13.48 14.02 8.86
C ARG A 33 12.71 14.89 7.89
N VAL A 34 13.40 15.60 6.99
CA VAL A 34 12.77 16.43 5.95
C VAL A 34 11.94 15.54 5.01
N ILE A 35 12.50 14.40 4.59
CA ILE A 35 11.78 13.47 3.70
C ILE A 35 10.54 12.90 4.40
N ILE A 36 10.64 12.56 5.68
CA ILE A 36 9.51 12.06 6.47
C ILE A 36 8.40 13.13 6.56
N ILE A 37 8.77 14.39 6.82
CA ILE A 37 7.81 15.51 6.86
C ILE A 37 7.11 15.69 5.50
N MET A 38 7.85 15.64 4.41
CA MET A 38 7.28 15.76 3.05
C MET A 38 6.31 14.62 2.73
N ILE A 39 6.62 13.39 3.14
CA ILE A 39 5.73 12.23 2.96
C ILE A 39 4.46 12.41 3.80
N ALA A 40 4.59 12.87 5.05
CA ALA A 40 3.45 13.10 5.94
C ALA A 40 2.54 14.21 5.41
N ASP A 41 3.12 15.32 4.95
CA ASP A 41 2.39 16.42 4.31
C ASP A 41 1.62 15.94 3.08
N ARG A 42 2.29 15.19 2.19
CA ARG A 42 1.64 14.62 1.01
C ARG A 42 0.47 13.71 1.38
N LEU A 43 0.62 12.87 2.41
CA LEU A 43 -0.46 12.02 2.88
C LEU A 43 -1.65 12.84 3.40
N CYS A 44 -1.39 13.92 4.15
CA CYS A 44 -2.43 14.84 4.61
C CYS A 44 -3.16 15.49 3.43
N VAL A 45 -2.43 15.99 2.44
CA VAL A 45 -3.02 16.54 1.20
C VAL A 45 -3.89 15.51 0.52
N MET A 46 -3.41 14.27 0.33
CA MET A 46 -4.16 13.20 -0.32
C MET A 46 -5.46 12.83 0.40
N LYS A 47 -5.50 12.95 1.72
CA LYS A 47 -6.73 12.75 2.51
C LYS A 47 -7.76 13.87 2.33
N MET A 48 -7.29 15.08 2.11
CA MET A 48 -8.14 16.29 2.04
C MET A 48 -8.58 16.66 0.62
N ILE A 49 -7.86 16.26 -0.43
CA ILE A 49 -8.11 16.73 -1.81
C ILE A 49 -9.46 16.29 -2.40
N ASN A 50 -10.19 15.41 -1.71
CA ASN A 50 -11.51 14.95 -2.17
C ASN A 50 -12.50 16.09 -2.41
N HIS A 51 -12.37 17.18 -1.67
CA HIS A 51 -13.24 18.36 -1.76
C HIS A 51 -12.72 19.42 -2.76
N HIS A 52 -11.55 19.23 -3.35
CA HIS A 52 -11.01 20.18 -4.30
C HIS A 52 -11.80 20.12 -5.62
N PRO A 53 -12.32 21.25 -6.15
CA PRO A 53 -13.22 21.24 -7.32
C PRO A 53 -12.53 20.83 -8.61
N ASN A 54 -11.22 21.10 -8.75
CA ASN A 54 -10.47 20.81 -9.97
C ASN A 54 -10.05 19.33 -10.00
N GLU A 55 -10.67 18.57 -10.90
CA GLU A 55 -10.43 17.14 -11.07
C GLU A 55 -9.03 16.85 -11.60
N LYS A 56 -8.54 17.67 -12.52
CA LYS A 56 -7.18 17.54 -13.06
C LYS A 56 -6.13 17.71 -11.95
N TYR A 57 -6.33 18.68 -11.07
CA TYR A 57 -5.44 18.89 -9.93
C TYR A 57 -5.42 17.67 -9.00
N ARG A 58 -6.60 17.08 -8.68
CA ARG A 58 -6.67 15.84 -7.87
C ARG A 58 -5.90 14.70 -8.54
N TYR A 59 -6.05 14.55 -9.86
CA TYR A 59 -5.37 13.53 -10.64
C TYR A 59 -3.84 13.72 -10.64
N ASP A 60 -3.35 14.94 -10.89
CA ASP A 60 -1.92 15.25 -10.94
C ASP A 60 -1.25 15.00 -9.58
N ILE A 61 -1.87 15.45 -8.48
CA ILE A 61 -1.39 15.20 -7.11
C ILE A 61 -1.37 13.69 -6.79
N ALA A 62 -2.37 12.94 -7.24
CA ALA A 62 -2.44 11.50 -7.03
C ALA A 62 -1.35 10.75 -7.83
N CYS A 63 -1.07 11.18 -9.05
CA CYS A 63 0.04 10.65 -9.84
C CYS A 63 1.38 10.90 -9.13
N GLU A 64 1.62 12.12 -8.67
CA GLU A 64 2.84 12.47 -7.94
C GLU A 64 2.98 11.64 -6.65
N ALA A 65 1.89 11.46 -5.89
CA ALA A 65 1.90 10.62 -4.69
C ALA A 65 2.29 9.16 -5.01
N SER A 66 1.79 8.61 -6.11
CA SER A 66 2.08 7.23 -6.54
C SER A 66 3.52 7.05 -7.01
N TYR A 67 4.04 7.98 -7.84
CA TYR A 67 5.35 7.81 -8.48
C TYR A 67 6.52 8.27 -7.63
N LEU A 68 6.32 9.21 -6.71
CA LEU A 68 7.37 9.79 -5.90
C LEU A 68 7.26 9.38 -4.44
N TYR A 69 6.17 9.75 -3.77
CA TYR A 69 6.08 9.63 -2.31
C TYR A 69 5.87 8.21 -1.81
N ALA A 70 5.08 7.38 -2.51
CA ALA A 70 4.89 5.99 -2.13
C ALA A 70 6.19 5.17 -2.24
N PRO A 71 7.01 5.30 -3.31
CA PRO A 71 8.33 4.68 -3.35
C PRO A 71 9.32 5.21 -2.31
N LEU A 72 9.28 6.50 -1.96
CA LEU A 72 10.09 7.05 -0.87
C LEU A 72 9.69 6.44 0.48
N ALA A 73 8.38 6.39 0.77
CA ALA A 73 7.87 5.76 1.98
C ALA A 73 8.28 4.28 2.06
N HIS A 74 8.24 3.56 0.94
CA HIS A 74 8.70 2.17 0.87
C HIS A 74 10.19 2.03 1.25
N ARG A 75 11.07 2.88 0.69
CA ARG A 75 12.52 2.86 0.98
C ARG A 75 12.84 3.16 2.44
N LEU A 76 12.00 3.97 3.10
CA LEU A 76 12.13 4.29 4.52
C LEU A 76 11.45 3.26 5.45
N GLY A 77 10.91 2.16 4.91
CA GLY A 77 10.20 1.15 5.71
C GLY A 77 8.82 1.59 6.21
N LEU A 78 8.31 2.75 5.76
CA LEU A 78 7.01 3.30 6.15
C LEU A 78 5.87 2.62 5.38
N TYR A 79 5.74 1.29 5.52
CA TYR A 79 4.86 0.46 4.69
C TYR A 79 3.38 0.79 4.81
N SER A 80 2.90 1.22 5.98
CA SER A 80 1.50 1.64 6.16
C SER A 80 1.20 2.92 5.37
N ILE A 81 2.07 3.91 5.47
CA ILE A 81 1.97 5.18 4.73
C ILE A 81 2.07 4.92 3.22
N LYS A 82 3.02 4.10 2.80
CA LYS A 82 3.16 3.68 1.40
C LYS A 82 1.85 3.08 0.86
N SER A 83 1.25 2.13 1.59
CA SER A 83 0.01 1.49 1.17
C SER A 83 -1.17 2.46 1.12
N GLU A 84 -1.25 3.38 2.07
CA GLU A 84 -2.31 4.40 2.10
C GLU A 84 -2.16 5.41 0.96
N LEU A 85 -0.93 5.85 0.65
CA LEU A 85 -0.67 6.72 -0.51
C LEU A 85 -1.04 6.04 -1.83
N GLU A 86 -0.71 4.75 -1.97
CA GLU A 86 -1.07 3.97 -3.17
C GLU A 86 -2.58 3.80 -3.32
N ASP A 87 -3.30 3.48 -2.23
CA ASP A 87 -4.76 3.31 -2.25
C ASP A 87 -5.47 4.63 -2.58
N LEU A 88 -5.04 5.74 -1.96
CA LEU A 88 -5.57 7.07 -2.26
C LEU A 88 -5.24 7.49 -3.70
N SER A 89 -4.05 7.18 -4.19
CA SER A 89 -3.68 7.48 -5.59
C SER A 89 -4.58 6.73 -6.56
N LEU A 90 -4.82 5.44 -6.34
CA LEU A 90 -5.73 4.65 -7.17
C LEU A 90 -7.16 5.22 -7.16
N LYS A 91 -7.63 5.69 -6.01
CA LYS A 91 -8.95 6.32 -5.84
C LYS A 91 -9.16 7.53 -6.76
N TYR A 92 -8.10 8.31 -7.04
CA TYR A 92 -8.20 9.51 -7.89
C TYR A 92 -7.76 9.28 -9.33
N THR A 93 -6.96 8.24 -9.60
CA THR A 93 -6.48 7.93 -10.95
C THR A 93 -7.33 6.87 -11.66
N ASN A 94 -7.98 5.97 -10.91
CA ASN A 94 -8.88 4.93 -11.45
C ASN A 94 -9.99 4.62 -10.44
N ARG A 95 -10.95 5.53 -10.36
CA ARG A 95 -12.03 5.51 -9.39
C ARG A 95 -12.89 4.25 -9.48
N GLU A 96 -13.19 3.82 -10.71
CA GLU A 96 -14.04 2.65 -10.95
C GLU A 96 -13.45 1.38 -10.33
N ILE A 97 -12.19 1.10 -10.63
CA ILE A 97 -11.48 -0.06 -10.09
C ILE A 97 -11.34 0.02 -8.57
N TYR A 98 -11.04 1.22 -8.05
CA TYR A 98 -10.97 1.43 -6.61
C TYR A 98 -12.29 1.08 -5.92
N ASP A 99 -13.39 1.61 -6.42
CA ASP A 99 -14.72 1.42 -5.84
C ASP A 99 -15.17 -0.06 -5.96
N GLN A 100 -14.90 -0.75 -7.09
CA GLN A 100 -15.18 -2.17 -7.25
C GLN A 100 -14.47 -3.03 -6.19
N ILE A 101 -13.16 -2.83 -6.02
CA ILE A 101 -12.38 -3.58 -5.02
C ILE A 101 -12.82 -3.24 -3.60
N ALA A 102 -13.02 -1.95 -3.31
CA ALA A 102 -13.47 -1.48 -2.00
C ALA A 102 -14.84 -2.06 -1.61
N HIS A 103 -15.78 -2.09 -2.55
CA HIS A 103 -17.12 -2.67 -2.35
C HIS A 103 -17.01 -4.17 -2.02
N LYS A 104 -16.28 -4.94 -2.81
CA LYS A 104 -16.09 -6.38 -2.58
C LYS A 104 -15.40 -6.67 -1.24
N LEU A 105 -14.40 -5.88 -0.88
CA LEU A 105 -13.75 -6.01 0.43
C LEU A 105 -14.70 -5.70 1.58
N ASN A 106 -15.62 -4.75 1.43
CA ASN A 106 -16.62 -4.44 2.44
C ASN A 106 -17.67 -5.54 2.56
N GLU A 107 -18.20 -6.04 1.44
CA GLU A 107 -19.19 -7.14 1.44
C GLU A 107 -18.64 -8.40 2.12
N THR A 108 -17.40 -8.74 1.83
CA THR A 108 -16.76 -9.96 2.34
C THR A 108 -16.11 -9.77 3.71
N LYS A 109 -16.10 -8.56 4.27
CA LYS A 109 -15.36 -8.23 5.50
C LYS A 109 -15.68 -9.18 6.64
N ARG A 110 -16.95 -9.39 6.95
CA ARG A 110 -17.38 -10.20 8.09
C ARG A 110 -16.93 -11.67 7.97
N ASN A 111 -17.10 -12.24 6.77
CA ASN A 111 -16.68 -13.63 6.51
C ASN A 111 -15.18 -13.76 6.54
N ARG A 112 -14.44 -12.80 6.00
CA ARG A 112 -12.98 -12.74 6.00
C ARG A 112 -12.43 -12.61 7.41
N ASP A 113 -12.98 -11.71 8.22
CA ASP A 113 -12.55 -11.52 9.60
C ASP A 113 -12.76 -12.81 10.43
N LYS A 114 -13.91 -13.48 10.24
CA LYS A 114 -14.18 -14.79 10.85
C LYS A 114 -13.16 -15.84 10.42
N TYR A 115 -12.89 -15.94 9.12
CA TYR A 115 -11.90 -16.89 8.58
C TYR A 115 -10.49 -16.63 9.13
N ILE A 116 -10.07 -15.37 9.20
CA ILE A 116 -8.77 -14.99 9.77
C ILE A 116 -8.68 -15.42 11.24
N MET A 117 -9.74 -15.20 12.02
CA MET A 117 -9.77 -15.62 13.43
C MET A 117 -9.71 -17.14 13.58
N GLU A 118 -10.47 -17.88 12.77
CA GLU A 118 -10.46 -19.36 12.79
C GLU A 118 -9.07 -19.91 12.39
N PHE A 119 -8.40 -19.27 11.44
CA PHE A 119 -7.05 -19.66 11.01
C PHE A 119 -5.97 -19.33 12.08
N ILE A 120 -6.11 -18.21 12.78
CA ILE A 120 -5.16 -17.79 13.81
C ILE A 120 -5.20 -18.72 15.03
N GLN A 121 -6.36 -19.24 15.41
CA GLN A 121 -6.53 -20.01 16.64
C GLN A 121 -5.58 -21.24 16.75
N PRO A 122 -5.50 -22.15 15.77
CA PRO A 122 -4.61 -23.29 15.86
C PRO A 122 -3.12 -22.90 15.87
N VAL A 123 -2.76 -21.82 15.15
CA VAL A 123 -1.38 -21.31 15.15
C VAL A 123 -1.03 -20.77 16.54
N LYS A 124 -1.94 -19.99 17.14
CA LYS A 124 -1.79 -19.44 18.47
C LYS A 124 -1.60 -20.54 19.52
N GLN A 125 -2.49 -21.55 19.52
CA GLN A 125 -2.41 -22.68 20.45
C GLN A 125 -1.09 -23.43 20.34
N LYS A 126 -0.58 -23.64 19.13
CA LYS A 126 0.69 -24.33 18.93
C LYS A 126 1.88 -23.50 19.45
N LEU A 127 1.91 -22.21 19.19
CA LEU A 127 2.96 -21.32 19.67
C LEU A 127 2.95 -21.18 21.21
N GLU A 128 1.76 -21.11 21.82
CA GLU A 128 1.58 -21.12 23.27
C GLU A 128 2.05 -22.44 23.90
N ALA A 129 1.78 -23.58 23.26
CA ALA A 129 2.22 -24.89 23.75
C ALA A 129 3.76 -25.03 23.71
N GLU A 130 4.44 -24.38 22.78
CA GLU A 130 5.90 -24.30 22.70
C GLU A 130 6.51 -23.25 23.67
N GLY A 131 5.68 -22.56 24.44
CA GLY A 131 6.13 -21.56 25.42
C GLY A 131 6.69 -20.29 24.80
N LEU A 132 6.36 -19.99 23.53
CA LEU A 132 6.86 -18.82 22.81
C LEU A 132 6.07 -17.57 23.16
N HIS A 133 6.77 -16.45 23.33
CA HIS A 133 6.16 -15.12 23.39
C HIS A 133 6.03 -14.57 21.97
N PHE A 134 4.81 -14.19 21.58
CA PHE A 134 4.53 -13.75 20.23
C PHE A 134 3.37 -12.77 20.13
N GLU A 135 3.34 -12.00 19.05
CA GLU A 135 2.21 -11.19 18.63
C GLU A 135 1.72 -11.68 17.25
N ILE A 136 0.41 -11.95 17.11
CA ILE A 136 -0.20 -12.30 15.82
C ILE A 136 -1.04 -11.14 15.32
N LYS A 137 -0.76 -10.69 14.09
CA LYS A 137 -1.53 -9.64 13.40
C LYS A 137 -2.08 -10.17 12.07
N GLY A 138 -3.40 -10.17 11.92
CA GLY A 138 -4.06 -10.33 10.64
C GLY A 138 -4.23 -8.97 9.96
N ARG A 139 -3.97 -8.87 8.66
CA ARG A 139 -4.25 -7.67 7.89
C ARG A 139 -4.86 -7.99 6.53
N THR A 140 -5.81 -7.19 6.10
CA THR A 140 -6.27 -7.18 4.71
C THR A 140 -5.21 -6.50 3.83
N LYS A 141 -5.01 -7.00 2.62
CA LYS A 141 -4.14 -6.33 1.64
C LYS A 141 -4.76 -5.01 1.19
N SER A 142 -3.91 -4.05 0.83
CA SER A 142 -4.34 -2.77 0.27
C SER A 142 -5.02 -2.97 -1.08
N ILE A 143 -5.96 -2.08 -1.41
CA ILE A 143 -6.71 -2.09 -2.68
C ILE A 143 -5.76 -2.04 -3.87
N PHE A 144 -4.74 -1.21 -3.80
CA PHE A 144 -3.71 -1.10 -4.82
C PHE A 144 -2.91 -2.40 -5.01
N SER A 145 -2.58 -3.11 -3.91
CA SER A 145 -1.89 -4.40 -3.98
C SER A 145 -2.73 -5.47 -4.66
N ILE A 146 -4.04 -5.49 -4.39
CA ILE A 146 -5.00 -6.38 -5.04
C ILE A 146 -5.07 -6.05 -6.53
N TRP A 147 -5.26 -4.79 -6.89
CA TRP A 147 -5.29 -4.34 -8.29
C TRP A 147 -4.02 -4.71 -9.05
N ASN A 148 -2.84 -4.51 -8.45
CA ASN A 148 -1.57 -4.92 -9.08
C ASN A 148 -1.50 -6.43 -9.32
N LYS A 149 -2.04 -7.24 -8.39
CA LYS A 149 -2.11 -8.67 -8.55
C LYS A 149 -3.05 -9.08 -9.70
N MET A 150 -4.24 -8.48 -9.76
CA MET A 150 -5.17 -8.65 -10.87
C MET A 150 -4.50 -8.36 -12.22
N LYS A 151 -3.78 -7.24 -12.33
CA LYS A 151 -3.05 -6.87 -13.57
C LYS A 151 -1.96 -7.89 -13.93
N LYS A 152 -1.17 -8.34 -12.96
CA LYS A 152 -0.07 -9.28 -13.18
C LYS A 152 -0.58 -10.66 -13.61
N GLN A 153 -1.65 -11.13 -12.99
CA GLN A 153 -2.23 -12.44 -13.25
C GLN A 153 -3.24 -12.43 -14.40
N LYS A 154 -3.63 -11.22 -14.90
CA LYS A 154 -4.74 -11.04 -15.84
C LYS A 154 -6.02 -11.73 -15.36
N ALA A 155 -6.28 -11.64 -14.08
CA ALA A 155 -7.36 -12.31 -13.36
C ALA A 155 -8.39 -11.28 -12.88
N ASP A 156 -9.63 -11.70 -12.76
CA ASP A 156 -10.69 -10.91 -12.16
C ASP A 156 -10.54 -10.89 -10.63
N LEU A 157 -11.22 -9.96 -9.97
CA LEU A 157 -11.15 -9.82 -8.51
C LEU A 157 -11.58 -11.09 -7.78
N GLU A 158 -12.51 -11.85 -8.35
CA GLU A 158 -13.04 -13.09 -7.77
C GLU A 158 -12.02 -14.24 -7.78
N ASP A 159 -11.04 -14.18 -8.68
CA ASP A 159 -9.94 -15.15 -8.78
C ASP A 159 -8.76 -14.83 -7.86
N ILE A 160 -8.84 -13.73 -7.11
CA ILE A 160 -7.78 -13.33 -6.17
C ILE A 160 -8.08 -13.88 -4.78
N TYR A 161 -7.51 -15.03 -4.45
CA TYR A 161 -7.71 -15.71 -3.16
C TYR A 161 -6.89 -15.12 -2.01
N ASP A 162 -5.80 -14.41 -2.31
CA ASP A 162 -4.82 -13.89 -1.36
C ASP A 162 -5.15 -12.44 -0.94
N LEU A 163 -6.32 -12.26 -0.31
CA LEU A 163 -6.84 -10.94 0.10
C LEU A 163 -6.37 -10.48 1.49
N PHE A 164 -5.76 -11.38 2.27
CA PHE A 164 -5.27 -11.09 3.61
C PHE A 164 -3.91 -11.74 3.85
N ALA A 165 -3.22 -11.31 4.89
CA ALA A 165 -1.98 -11.89 5.36
C ALA A 165 -2.00 -11.98 6.88
N ILE A 166 -1.34 -12.99 7.43
CA ILE A 166 -1.10 -13.15 8.84
C ILE A 166 0.40 -12.96 9.09
N ARG A 167 0.73 -12.18 10.10
CA ARG A 167 2.10 -11.98 10.55
C ARG A 167 2.22 -12.46 11.99
N VAL A 168 3.17 -13.34 12.24
CA VAL A 168 3.58 -13.74 13.57
C VAL A 168 4.90 -13.04 13.88
N ILE A 169 4.95 -12.34 15.00
CA ILE A 169 6.16 -11.66 15.48
C ILE A 169 6.56 -12.42 16.74
N LEU A 170 7.72 -13.06 16.72
CA LEU A 170 8.28 -13.77 17.86
C LEU A 170 9.17 -12.81 18.66
N GLU A 171 9.05 -12.84 19.98
CA GLU A 171 9.96 -12.16 20.92
C GLU A 171 11.07 -13.13 21.32
N THR A 172 12.09 -13.27 20.47
CA THR A 172 13.26 -14.12 20.74
C THR A 172 14.46 -13.27 21.12
N PRO A 173 15.32 -13.71 22.07
CA PRO A 173 16.60 -13.05 22.32
C PRO A 173 17.47 -13.08 21.06
N LEU A 174 18.21 -11.99 20.80
CA LEU A 174 19.08 -11.81 19.62
C LEU A 174 20.10 -12.94 19.38
N GLU A 175 20.42 -13.72 20.42
CA GLU A 175 21.34 -14.86 20.31
C GLU A 175 20.71 -16.11 19.69
N GLN A 176 19.38 -16.24 19.71
CA GLN A 176 18.65 -17.36 19.09
C GLN A 176 18.26 -17.10 17.63
N GLU A 177 18.27 -15.85 17.18
CA GLU A 177 17.99 -15.47 15.78
C GLU A 177 19.04 -15.99 14.78
N LYS A 178 20.19 -16.48 15.26
CA LYS A 178 21.30 -16.97 14.41
C LYS A 178 21.36 -18.50 14.28
N ALA A 179 20.44 -19.23 14.89
CA ALA A 179 20.49 -20.69 14.98
C ALA A 179 19.52 -21.44 14.05
N ASP A 180 18.63 -20.73 13.36
CA ASP A 180 17.67 -21.24 12.39
C ASP A 180 17.91 -20.63 11.00
#